data_05f94eb2ebdb32170c3b5262845187c4
#
_entry.id   05f94eb2ebdb32170c3b5262845187c4
#
_cell.length_a   1.000
_cell.length_b   1.000
_cell.length_c   1.000
_cell.angle_alpha   90.00
_cell.angle_beta   90.00
_cell.angle_gamma   90.00
#
_symmetry.space_group_name_H-M   'P 1'
#
loop_
_entity.id
_entity.type
_entity.pdbx_description
1 polymer ?
#
loop_
_entity_poly.entity_id
_entity_poly.type
_entity_poly.pdbx_seq_one_letter_code
_entity_poly.pdbx_strand_id
1 'polypeptide(L)'
;VAQELHYTLAEGEGQDVVRIQAGDKVVTPVEVSAWILRLLYMRANECLMAEPTGVVITVPAYFDDAQRQATRDAGKLAGMNVLRLLNEPTAAALAYGLQENSQGTYAVFDLGGGTFDISVLELSEGVFQVLSTAGDTRLGGDDFDREVAKLILAKAGIENATGRVLRAAMEAGEQAKRDLSAGEIAEISVELGSESVQMQLTRAEFNELIRPIAERTLTSCKQALADAEMAPRDMDGVVLVGGSTRVPLVREIVEQFFGQKPLSNLDPDKVVALGAALQADILTGSSQLSDDLLLMDVVPLSLGVETMGGVVERLIWRSSPIPVTASETFTTQVDGQNAVDLHVLQGERELAKDNRSLARFKLKGIPDMPAGLPRVKVTFTVDADGILSVSATEQYTKTHAE
;
A
#
# COMPACT_ATOMS: atom_id res chain seq x y z
N VAL A 1 4.10 3.86 -18.70
CA VAL A 1 4.83 3.44 -17.48
C VAL A 1 6.32 3.23 -17.79
N ALA A 2 6.70 2.36 -18.74
CA ALA A 2 8.14 2.09 -19.02
C ALA A 2 8.94 3.34 -19.47
N GLN A 3 8.32 4.33 -20.09
CA GLN A 3 8.96 5.59 -20.53
C GLN A 3 9.17 6.60 -19.38
N GLU A 4 8.53 6.39 -18.24
CA GLU A 4 8.61 7.26 -17.07
C GLU A 4 9.62 6.77 -16.03
N LEU A 5 10.24 5.60 -16.28
CA LEU A 5 11.22 5.03 -15.37
C LEU A 5 12.61 5.58 -15.66
N HIS A 6 13.34 5.93 -14.61
CA HIS A 6 14.75 6.36 -14.70
C HIS A 6 15.74 5.20 -14.63
N TYR A 7 15.25 3.96 -14.72
CA TYR A 7 16.03 2.73 -14.82
C TYR A 7 15.50 1.86 -15.97
N THR A 8 16.34 0.97 -16.46
CA THR A 8 16.02 0.11 -17.59
C THR A 8 15.36 -1.18 -17.12
N LEU A 9 14.23 -1.53 -17.75
CA LEU A 9 13.64 -2.85 -17.58
C LEU A 9 14.39 -3.85 -18.46
N ALA A 10 14.71 -5.02 -17.91
CA ALA A 10 15.28 -6.10 -18.69
C ALA A 10 14.21 -6.76 -19.58
N GLU A 11 14.58 -7.06 -20.82
CA GLU A 11 13.70 -7.82 -21.73
C GLU A 11 13.63 -9.27 -21.25
N GLY A 12 12.42 -9.82 -21.20
CA GLY A 12 12.16 -11.22 -20.84
C GLY A 12 10.87 -11.70 -21.45
N GLU A 13 10.91 -12.79 -22.22
CA GLU A 13 9.71 -13.43 -22.74
C GLU A 13 8.97 -14.19 -21.63
N GLY A 14 7.67 -13.94 -21.50
CA GLY A 14 6.72 -14.83 -20.80
C GLY A 14 6.81 -14.90 -19.29
N GLN A 15 7.26 -13.84 -18.59
CA GLN A 15 7.28 -13.81 -17.12
C GLN A 15 6.45 -12.65 -16.58
N ASP A 16 5.56 -12.96 -15.65
CA ASP A 16 4.67 -12.00 -14.97
C ASP A 16 5.40 -11.06 -13.98
N VAL A 17 6.71 -11.28 -13.76
CA VAL A 17 7.51 -10.51 -12.79
C VAL A 17 8.40 -9.50 -13.51
N VAL A 18 8.27 -8.23 -13.11
CA VAL A 18 9.14 -7.14 -13.58
C VAL A 18 10.60 -7.43 -13.24
N ARG A 19 11.50 -7.21 -14.22
CA ARG A 19 12.95 -7.35 -14.06
C ARG A 19 13.65 -6.04 -14.37
N ILE A 20 14.60 -5.68 -13.55
CA ILE A 20 15.35 -4.44 -13.61
C ILE A 20 16.78 -4.72 -13.99
N GLN A 21 17.33 -4.00 -14.97
CA GLN A 21 18.73 -4.05 -15.30
C GLN A 21 19.52 -3.17 -14.34
N ALA A 22 20.31 -3.78 -13.45
CA ALA A 22 21.18 -3.11 -12.48
C ALA A 22 22.64 -3.36 -12.82
N GLY A 23 23.21 -2.52 -13.68
CA GLY A 23 24.57 -2.72 -14.22
C GLY A 23 24.61 -3.97 -15.10
N ASP A 24 25.45 -4.94 -14.74
CA ASP A 24 25.60 -6.24 -15.38
C ASP A 24 24.63 -7.33 -14.84
N LYS A 25 23.81 -6.99 -13.84
CA LYS A 25 22.86 -7.91 -13.21
C LYS A 25 21.44 -7.59 -13.59
N VAL A 26 20.62 -8.63 -13.68
CA VAL A 26 19.16 -8.53 -13.76
C VAL A 26 18.58 -8.93 -12.43
N VAL A 27 17.75 -8.06 -11.85
CA VAL A 27 17.19 -8.24 -10.51
C VAL A 27 15.67 -7.98 -10.52
N THR A 28 14.98 -8.53 -9.56
CA THR A 28 13.55 -8.28 -9.31
C THR A 28 13.37 -7.20 -8.24
N PRO A 29 12.20 -6.51 -8.19
CA PRO A 29 11.88 -5.59 -7.10
C PRO A 29 11.97 -6.25 -5.72
N VAL A 30 11.60 -7.52 -5.59
CA VAL A 30 11.67 -8.29 -4.34
C VAL A 30 13.11 -8.43 -3.87
N GLU A 31 14.06 -8.74 -4.78
CA GLU A 31 15.49 -8.84 -4.45
C GLU A 31 16.06 -7.49 -4.03
N VAL A 32 15.68 -6.40 -4.70
CA VAL A 32 16.11 -5.04 -4.31
C VAL A 32 15.59 -4.70 -2.91
N SER A 33 14.32 -4.97 -2.64
CA SER A 33 13.72 -4.78 -1.32
C SER A 33 14.41 -5.62 -0.24
N ALA A 34 14.76 -6.87 -0.57
CA ALA A 34 15.50 -7.74 0.35
C ALA A 34 16.89 -7.18 0.69
N TRP A 35 17.59 -6.54 -0.25
CA TRP A 35 18.89 -5.90 0.04
C TRP A 35 18.76 -4.71 1.00
N ILE A 36 17.71 -3.88 0.81
CA ILE A 36 17.43 -2.75 1.71
C ILE A 36 17.10 -3.27 3.11
N LEU A 37 16.19 -4.24 3.21
CA LEU A 37 15.81 -4.86 4.47
C LEU A 37 17.01 -5.50 5.18
N ARG A 38 17.87 -6.21 4.45
CA ARG A 38 19.09 -6.80 5.00
C ARG A 38 20.02 -5.74 5.57
N LEU A 39 20.20 -4.60 4.89
CA LEU A 39 21.01 -3.50 5.41
C LEU A 39 20.44 -2.94 6.71
N LEU A 40 19.12 -2.76 6.78
CA LEU A 40 18.42 -2.31 8.00
C LEU A 40 18.58 -3.33 9.13
N TYR A 41 18.45 -4.62 8.83
CA TYR A 41 18.64 -5.70 9.80
C TYR A 41 20.05 -5.72 10.38
N MET A 42 21.08 -5.57 9.53
CA MET A 42 22.46 -5.46 9.98
C MET A 42 22.67 -4.26 10.92
N ARG A 43 22.09 -3.10 10.59
CA ARG A 43 22.14 -1.91 11.45
C ARG A 43 21.43 -2.14 12.78
N ALA A 44 20.28 -2.82 12.76
CA ALA A 44 19.57 -3.19 13.99
C ALA A 44 20.42 -4.09 14.89
N ASN A 45 21.07 -5.12 14.32
CA ASN A 45 21.99 -6.01 15.05
C ASN A 45 23.12 -5.23 15.74
N GLU A 46 23.73 -4.28 15.00
CA GLU A 46 24.79 -3.43 15.53
C GLU A 46 24.31 -2.55 16.68
N CYS A 47 23.14 -1.91 16.51
CA CYS A 47 22.55 -1.02 17.53
C CYS A 47 22.10 -1.77 18.78
N LEU A 48 21.49 -2.95 18.63
CA LEU A 48 21.00 -3.77 19.72
C LEU A 48 22.12 -4.62 20.39
N MET A 49 23.28 -4.74 19.74
CA MET A 49 24.36 -5.65 20.13
C MET A 49 23.88 -7.11 20.29
N ALA A 50 22.81 -7.47 19.60
CA ALA A 50 22.18 -8.78 19.63
C ALA A 50 21.35 -8.98 18.34
N GLU A 51 21.19 -10.23 17.93
CA GLU A 51 20.34 -10.56 16.78
C GLU A 51 18.86 -10.44 17.17
N PRO A 52 18.05 -9.66 16.42
CA PRO A 52 16.61 -9.59 16.66
C PRO A 52 15.95 -10.95 16.49
N THR A 53 15.09 -11.33 17.42
CA THR A 53 14.34 -12.60 17.37
C THR A 53 13.28 -12.60 16.27
N GLY A 54 12.88 -11.43 15.80
CA GLY A 54 11.96 -11.25 14.69
C GLY A 54 11.77 -9.78 14.36
N VAL A 55 11.05 -9.51 13.28
CA VAL A 55 10.79 -8.15 12.77
C VAL A 55 9.32 -7.96 12.44
N VAL A 56 8.83 -6.74 12.63
CA VAL A 56 7.57 -6.25 12.06
C VAL A 56 7.94 -5.38 10.86
N ILE A 57 7.32 -5.65 9.71
CA ILE A 57 7.53 -4.88 8.48
C ILE A 57 6.23 -4.15 8.17
N THR A 58 6.29 -2.83 7.99
CA THR A 58 5.12 -2.05 7.60
C THR A 58 4.92 -2.04 6.10
N VAL A 59 3.65 -1.97 5.70
CA VAL A 59 3.21 -1.89 4.31
C VAL A 59 2.11 -0.85 4.18
N PRO A 60 1.99 -0.18 3.02
CA PRO A 60 0.84 0.67 2.72
C PRO A 60 -0.47 -0.11 2.91
N ALA A 61 -1.49 0.55 3.49
CA ALA A 61 -2.75 -0.14 3.81
C ALA A 61 -3.47 -0.64 2.57
N TYR A 62 -3.33 0.08 1.45
CA TYR A 62 -3.97 -0.22 0.18
C TYR A 62 -3.17 -1.17 -0.73
N PHE A 63 -2.09 -1.79 -0.20
CA PHE A 63 -1.38 -2.85 -0.94
C PHE A 63 -2.29 -4.03 -1.18
N ASP A 64 -2.25 -4.53 -2.44
CA ASP A 64 -2.91 -5.78 -2.82
C ASP A 64 -2.17 -7.01 -2.22
N ASP A 65 -2.80 -8.18 -2.32
CA ASP A 65 -2.24 -9.43 -1.80
C ASP A 65 -0.85 -9.75 -2.38
N ALA A 66 -0.66 -9.55 -3.68
CA ALA A 66 0.62 -9.81 -4.33
C ALA A 66 1.75 -8.90 -3.81
N GLN A 67 1.44 -7.62 -3.51
CA GLN A 67 2.39 -6.67 -2.95
C GLN A 67 2.76 -7.02 -1.51
N ARG A 68 1.79 -7.47 -0.69
CA ARG A 68 2.00 -7.95 0.68
C ARG A 68 2.89 -9.19 0.68
N GLN A 69 2.56 -10.17 -0.15
CA GLN A 69 3.35 -11.39 -0.29
C GLN A 69 4.78 -11.08 -0.75
N ALA A 70 4.95 -10.20 -1.74
CA ALA A 70 6.27 -9.76 -2.21
C ALA A 70 7.10 -9.12 -1.09
N THR A 71 6.48 -8.32 -0.22
CA THR A 71 7.15 -7.71 0.93
C THR A 71 7.56 -8.76 1.97
N ARG A 72 6.68 -9.72 2.27
CA ARG A 72 7.00 -10.86 3.17
C ARG A 72 8.16 -11.68 2.63
N ASP A 73 8.14 -11.96 1.32
CA ASP A 73 9.19 -12.74 0.65
C ASP A 73 10.53 -11.99 0.62
N ALA A 74 10.52 -10.66 0.45
CA ALA A 74 11.71 -9.84 0.58
C ALA A 74 12.33 -9.94 1.99
N GLY A 75 11.50 -9.91 3.05
CA GLY A 75 11.94 -10.12 4.43
C GLY A 75 12.60 -11.50 4.63
N LYS A 76 11.96 -12.56 4.10
CA LYS A 76 12.53 -13.92 4.14
C LYS A 76 13.85 -14.03 3.37
N LEU A 77 13.95 -13.44 2.17
CA LEU A 77 15.18 -13.40 1.38
C LEU A 77 16.28 -12.60 2.08
N ALA A 78 15.93 -11.61 2.88
CA ALA A 78 16.87 -10.88 3.73
C ALA A 78 17.37 -11.70 4.93
N GLY A 79 16.81 -12.88 5.19
CA GLY A 79 17.12 -13.75 6.32
C GLY A 79 16.39 -13.39 7.61
N MET A 80 15.32 -12.61 7.54
CA MET A 80 14.55 -12.16 8.69
C MET A 80 13.45 -13.15 9.08
N ASN A 81 13.20 -13.28 10.38
CA ASN A 81 11.98 -13.87 10.91
C ASN A 81 10.88 -12.81 10.94
N VAL A 82 10.03 -12.78 9.91
CA VAL A 82 8.93 -11.81 9.81
C VAL A 82 7.78 -12.25 10.72
N LEU A 83 7.59 -11.53 11.83
CA LEU A 83 6.54 -11.80 12.83
C LEU A 83 5.18 -11.32 12.34
N ARG A 84 5.15 -10.15 11.70
CA ARG A 84 3.92 -9.50 11.23
C ARG A 84 4.20 -8.56 10.06
N LEU A 85 3.26 -8.50 9.10
CA LEU A 85 3.07 -7.34 8.24
C LEU A 85 2.04 -6.43 8.91
N LEU A 86 2.36 -5.15 9.08
CA LEU A 86 1.49 -4.17 9.73
C LEU A 86 1.21 -3.02 8.77
N ASN A 87 -0.04 -2.61 8.67
CA ASN A 87 -0.39 -1.44 7.85
C ASN A 87 0.22 -0.16 8.42
N GLU A 88 0.81 0.69 7.57
CA GLU A 88 1.47 1.94 7.98
C GLU A 88 0.57 2.86 8.78
N PRO A 89 -0.71 3.12 8.38
CA PRO A 89 -1.60 3.96 9.19
C PRO A 89 -1.96 3.32 10.53
N THR A 90 -2.06 1.98 10.61
CA THR A 90 -2.31 1.27 11.87
C THR A 90 -1.10 1.38 12.81
N ALA A 91 0.12 1.27 12.28
CA ALA A 91 1.34 1.51 13.03
C ALA A 91 1.39 2.96 13.57
N ALA A 92 1.08 3.93 12.72
CA ALA A 92 1.06 5.34 13.12
C ALA A 92 0.01 5.60 14.21
N ALA A 93 -1.18 5.03 14.09
CA ALA A 93 -2.24 5.14 15.10
C ALA A 93 -1.83 4.52 16.42
N LEU A 94 -1.16 3.37 16.41
CA LEU A 94 -0.63 2.72 17.62
C LEU A 94 0.37 3.62 18.35
N ALA A 95 1.33 4.20 17.62
CA ALA A 95 2.32 5.12 18.19
C ALA A 95 1.64 6.37 18.78
N TYR A 96 0.64 6.91 18.08
CA TYR A 96 -0.08 8.11 18.50
C TYR A 96 -0.97 7.85 19.71
N GLY A 97 -1.80 6.80 19.66
CA GLY A 97 -2.75 6.46 20.70
C GLY A 97 -2.10 6.13 22.03
N LEU A 98 -0.98 5.39 22.03
CA LEU A 98 -0.23 5.06 23.25
C LEU A 98 0.48 6.28 23.84
N GLN A 99 1.00 7.19 23.02
CA GLN A 99 1.71 8.36 23.50
C GLN A 99 0.76 9.41 24.11
N GLU A 100 -0.40 9.62 23.51
CA GLU A 100 -1.36 10.66 23.90
C GLU A 100 -2.46 10.11 24.82
N ASN A 101 -2.53 8.79 25.06
CA ASN A 101 -3.64 8.11 25.76
C ASN A 101 -5.01 8.52 25.20
N SER A 102 -5.06 8.64 23.85
CA SER A 102 -6.17 9.19 23.12
C SER A 102 -7.29 8.17 22.96
N GLN A 103 -8.54 8.63 23.05
CA GLN A 103 -9.74 7.88 22.67
C GLN A 103 -10.51 8.69 21.64
N GLY A 104 -11.29 8.02 20.77
CA GLY A 104 -12.10 8.68 19.75
C GLY A 104 -11.80 8.17 18.34
N THR A 105 -12.32 8.88 17.35
CA THR A 105 -12.21 8.52 15.93
C THR A 105 -11.20 9.41 15.21
N TYR A 106 -10.25 8.79 14.56
CA TYR A 106 -9.13 9.46 13.91
C TYR A 106 -9.04 9.11 12.42
N ALA A 107 -8.69 10.10 11.62
CA ALA A 107 -8.24 9.89 10.26
C ALA A 107 -6.71 9.89 10.21
N VAL A 108 -6.10 8.86 9.68
CA VAL A 108 -4.67 8.80 9.40
C VAL A 108 -4.47 9.02 7.92
N PHE A 109 -3.89 10.18 7.57
CA PHE A 109 -3.61 10.63 6.21
C PHE A 109 -2.12 10.41 5.93
N ASP A 110 -1.81 9.36 5.19
CA ASP A 110 -0.44 8.97 4.86
C ASP A 110 -0.12 9.27 3.41
N LEU A 111 0.72 10.30 3.18
CA LEU A 111 1.20 10.68 1.86
C LEU A 111 2.72 10.53 1.81
N GLY A 112 3.14 9.40 1.28
CA GLY A 112 4.54 9.04 1.08
C GLY A 112 5.14 9.60 -0.20
N GLY A 113 6.23 8.98 -0.68
CA GLY A 113 6.85 9.30 -1.96
C GLY A 113 6.04 8.81 -3.16
N GLY A 114 5.51 7.59 -3.09
CA GLY A 114 4.84 6.93 -4.22
C GLY A 114 3.42 6.44 -3.96
N THR A 115 2.95 6.47 -2.71
CA THR A 115 1.61 6.00 -2.31
C THR A 115 0.90 7.01 -1.44
N PHE A 116 -0.42 6.98 -1.53
CA PHE A 116 -1.33 7.68 -0.64
C PHE A 116 -2.30 6.70 -0.01
N ASP A 117 -2.40 6.72 1.30
CA ASP A 117 -3.35 5.95 2.09
C ASP A 117 -4.12 6.86 3.05
N ILE A 118 -5.40 6.57 3.23
CA ILE A 118 -6.24 7.17 4.26
C ILE A 118 -6.97 6.06 4.99
N SER A 119 -6.87 6.06 6.33
CA SER A 119 -7.60 5.12 7.18
C SER A 119 -8.41 5.87 8.22
N VAL A 120 -9.63 5.42 8.46
CA VAL A 120 -10.49 5.86 9.55
C VAL A 120 -10.41 4.81 10.65
N LEU A 121 -10.01 5.23 11.85
CA LEU A 121 -9.81 4.34 13.00
C LEU A 121 -10.59 4.83 14.20
N GLU A 122 -11.08 3.89 15.00
CA GLU A 122 -11.61 4.13 16.34
C GLU A 122 -10.63 3.61 17.39
N LEU A 123 -10.32 4.45 18.37
CA LEU A 123 -9.47 4.13 19.51
C LEU A 123 -10.34 4.15 20.77
N SER A 124 -10.53 2.99 21.40
CA SER A 124 -11.36 2.85 22.59
C SER A 124 -10.82 1.77 23.50
N GLU A 125 -10.51 2.12 24.75
CA GLU A 125 -10.14 1.19 25.83
C GLU A 125 -9.08 0.14 25.45
N GLY A 126 -8.01 0.57 24.73
CA GLY A 126 -6.95 -0.33 24.27
C GLY A 126 -7.24 -1.04 22.93
N VAL A 127 -8.44 -0.86 22.36
CA VAL A 127 -8.78 -1.38 21.04
C VAL A 127 -8.49 -0.32 19.97
N PHE A 128 -7.70 -0.68 18.99
CA PHE A 128 -7.41 0.09 17.77
C PHE A 128 -8.11 -0.59 16.62
N GLN A 129 -9.28 -0.10 16.27
CA GLN A 129 -10.10 -0.67 15.21
C GLN A 129 -10.04 0.19 13.96
N VAL A 130 -9.57 -0.37 12.85
CA VAL A 130 -9.73 0.25 11.52
C VAL A 130 -11.18 0.04 11.09
N LEU A 131 -11.89 1.14 10.79
CA LEU A 131 -13.26 1.10 10.28
C LEU A 131 -13.27 0.99 8.74
N SER A 132 -12.37 1.72 8.10
CA SER A 132 -12.20 1.70 6.65
C SER A 132 -10.81 2.15 6.24
N THR A 133 -10.41 1.77 5.03
CA THR A 133 -9.21 2.27 4.38
C THR A 133 -9.45 2.46 2.88
N ALA A 134 -8.84 3.48 2.31
CA ALA A 134 -8.80 3.73 0.88
C ALA A 134 -7.45 4.35 0.49
N GLY A 135 -7.09 4.32 -0.79
CA GLY A 135 -5.79 4.85 -1.20
C GLY A 135 -5.61 4.91 -2.71
N ASP A 136 -4.43 5.37 -3.10
CA ASP A 136 -3.93 5.36 -4.47
C ASP A 136 -2.46 4.95 -4.46
N THR A 137 -2.16 3.76 -4.99
CA THR A 137 -0.81 3.19 -5.04
C THR A 137 0.09 3.86 -6.10
N ARG A 138 -0.40 4.93 -6.76
CA ARG A 138 0.31 5.72 -7.76
C ARG A 138 0.12 7.22 -7.53
N LEU A 139 0.15 7.65 -6.28
CA LEU A 139 0.01 9.04 -5.87
C LEU A 139 0.95 9.32 -4.71
N GLY A 140 1.88 10.23 -4.90
CA GLY A 140 2.83 10.57 -3.85
C GLY A 140 3.70 11.79 -4.19
N GLY A 141 4.72 12.01 -3.37
CA GLY A 141 5.67 13.11 -3.53
C GLY A 141 6.46 13.07 -4.82
N ASP A 142 6.68 11.86 -5.38
CA ASP A 142 7.37 11.68 -6.66
C ASP A 142 6.58 12.28 -7.83
N ASP A 143 5.24 12.37 -7.71
CA ASP A 143 4.42 13.05 -8.71
C ASP A 143 4.61 14.56 -8.64
N PHE A 144 4.80 15.13 -7.44
CA PHE A 144 5.16 16.54 -7.28
C PHE A 144 6.54 16.82 -7.87
N ASP A 145 7.52 15.96 -7.60
CA ASP A 145 8.87 16.07 -8.14
C ASP A 145 8.89 16.02 -9.65
N ARG A 146 8.03 15.16 -10.22
CA ARG A 146 7.87 15.02 -11.68
C ARG A 146 7.34 16.30 -12.34
N GLU A 147 6.41 17.00 -11.72
CA GLU A 147 5.92 18.28 -12.26
C GLU A 147 7.02 19.34 -12.28
N VAL A 148 7.82 19.42 -11.20
CA VAL A 148 8.99 20.34 -11.17
C VAL A 148 10.04 19.90 -12.19
N ALA A 149 10.31 18.58 -12.32
CA ALA A 149 11.25 18.07 -13.32
C ALA A 149 10.81 18.40 -14.76
N LYS A 150 9.50 18.31 -15.08
CA LYS A 150 8.98 18.76 -16.37
C LYS A 150 9.25 20.23 -16.63
N LEU A 151 9.08 21.09 -15.62
CA LEU A 151 9.38 22.52 -15.73
C LEU A 151 10.87 22.77 -16.01
N ILE A 152 11.77 22.06 -15.30
CA ILE A 152 13.22 22.13 -15.49
C ILE A 152 13.59 21.69 -16.91
N LEU A 153 13.08 20.55 -17.37
CA LEU A 153 13.34 19.98 -18.69
C LEU A 153 12.83 20.90 -19.81
N ALA A 154 11.64 21.46 -19.64
CA ALA A 154 11.08 22.43 -20.59
C ALA A 154 11.96 23.68 -20.73
N LYS A 155 12.51 24.18 -19.60
CA LYS A 155 13.44 25.30 -19.59
C LYS A 155 14.77 24.99 -20.29
N ALA A 156 15.23 23.74 -20.22
CA ALA A 156 16.40 23.24 -20.96
C ALA A 156 16.12 22.96 -22.45
N GLY A 157 14.85 23.01 -22.89
CA GLY A 157 14.46 22.63 -24.24
C GLY A 157 14.53 21.12 -24.51
N ILE A 158 14.48 20.28 -23.45
CA ILE A 158 14.56 18.81 -23.55
C ILE A 158 13.14 18.23 -23.49
N GLU A 159 12.66 17.69 -24.61
CA GLU A 159 11.30 17.12 -24.69
C GLU A 159 11.21 15.66 -24.22
N ASN A 160 12.26 14.84 -24.43
CA ASN A 160 12.26 13.41 -24.15
C ASN A 160 13.49 13.03 -23.30
N ALA A 161 13.47 13.40 -22.03
CA ALA A 161 14.52 13.03 -21.10
C ALA A 161 14.40 11.56 -20.68
N THR A 162 15.51 10.86 -20.66
CA THR A 162 15.61 9.47 -20.20
C THR A 162 16.88 9.28 -19.35
N GLY A 163 16.94 8.19 -18.61
CA GLY A 163 18.13 7.78 -17.88
C GLY A 163 18.67 8.86 -16.93
N ARG A 164 19.95 9.23 -17.07
CA ARG A 164 20.63 10.16 -16.17
C ARG A 164 20.07 11.58 -16.20
N VAL A 165 19.61 12.05 -17.35
CA VAL A 165 19.05 13.40 -17.49
C VAL A 165 17.72 13.51 -16.75
N LEU A 166 16.83 12.53 -16.93
CA LEU A 166 15.57 12.50 -16.20
C LEU A 166 15.80 12.39 -14.70
N ARG A 167 16.73 11.54 -14.28
CA ARG A 167 17.08 11.38 -12.88
C ARG A 167 17.58 12.68 -12.26
N ALA A 168 18.50 13.39 -12.91
CA ALA A 168 19.01 14.65 -12.42
C ALA A 168 17.90 15.72 -12.28
N ALA A 169 16.97 15.77 -13.25
CA ALA A 169 15.82 16.67 -13.17
C ALA A 169 14.86 16.30 -12.01
N MET A 170 14.63 14.99 -11.78
CA MET A 170 13.80 14.50 -10.65
C MET A 170 14.45 14.82 -9.29
N GLU A 171 15.76 14.58 -9.13
CA GLU A 171 16.51 14.90 -7.91
C GLU A 171 16.49 16.41 -7.62
N ALA A 172 16.62 17.24 -8.65
CA ALA A 172 16.48 18.71 -8.51
C ALA A 172 15.04 19.11 -8.14
N GLY A 173 14.03 18.43 -8.69
CA GLY A 173 12.62 18.61 -8.33
C GLY A 173 12.34 18.28 -6.87
N GLU A 174 12.83 17.14 -6.40
CA GLU A 174 12.72 16.73 -5.00
C GLU A 174 13.38 17.74 -4.05
N GLN A 175 14.58 18.21 -4.39
CA GLN A 175 15.26 19.22 -3.57
C GLN A 175 14.47 20.52 -3.53
N ALA A 176 13.96 20.99 -4.68
CA ALA A 176 13.13 22.19 -4.73
C ALA A 176 11.84 22.06 -3.89
N LYS A 177 11.16 20.89 -3.94
CA LYS A 177 10.00 20.58 -3.08
C LYS A 177 10.34 20.69 -1.59
N ARG A 178 11.49 20.15 -1.18
CA ARG A 178 11.98 20.24 0.21
C ARG A 178 12.27 21.67 0.62
N ASP A 179 12.97 22.44 -0.22
CA ASP A 179 13.30 23.84 0.03
C ASP A 179 12.03 24.70 0.14
N LEU A 180 11.05 24.47 -0.73
CA LEU A 180 9.76 25.15 -0.73
C LEU A 180 8.83 24.73 0.42
N SER A 181 9.10 23.61 1.08
CA SER A 181 8.42 23.25 2.32
C SER A 181 8.89 24.10 3.51
N ALA A 182 10.12 24.58 3.47
CA ALA A 182 10.71 25.43 4.52
C ALA A 182 10.74 26.93 4.15
N GLY A 183 10.96 27.27 2.87
CA GLY A 183 11.12 28.63 2.35
C GLY A 183 10.06 29.01 1.31
N GLU A 184 10.08 30.28 0.88
CA GLU A 184 9.15 30.80 -0.14
C GLU A 184 9.72 30.70 -1.57
N ILE A 185 11.02 30.48 -1.72
CA ILE A 185 11.72 30.45 -3.01
C ILE A 185 12.75 29.32 -2.95
N ALA A 186 12.79 28.49 -3.97
CA ALA A 186 13.83 27.50 -4.23
C ALA A 186 14.73 27.95 -5.37
N GLU A 187 16.05 27.88 -5.18
CA GLU A 187 17.06 28.06 -6.21
C GLU A 187 17.40 26.73 -6.84
N ILE A 188 17.09 26.57 -8.11
CA ILE A 188 17.36 25.34 -8.85
C ILE A 188 18.57 25.56 -9.75
N SER A 189 19.62 24.76 -9.56
CA SER A 189 20.79 24.70 -10.42
C SER A 189 21.12 23.25 -10.72
N VAL A 190 21.00 22.81 -11.97
CA VAL A 190 21.17 21.42 -12.37
C VAL A 190 21.82 21.28 -13.74
N GLU A 191 22.73 20.30 -13.84
CA GLU A 191 23.38 19.91 -15.09
C GLU A 191 22.60 18.75 -15.73
N LEU A 192 22.19 18.93 -16.98
CA LEU A 192 21.35 17.99 -17.74
C LEU A 192 22.10 17.52 -19.01
N GLY A 193 23.18 16.81 -18.83
CA GLY A 193 24.07 16.39 -19.91
C GLY A 193 24.92 17.55 -20.42
N SER A 194 24.65 18.07 -21.62
CA SER A 194 25.33 19.26 -22.16
C SER A 194 24.67 20.56 -21.77
N GLU A 195 23.46 20.52 -21.28
CA GLU A 195 22.68 21.68 -20.90
C GLU A 195 22.78 21.94 -19.38
N SER A 196 22.66 23.21 -18.99
CA SER A 196 22.64 23.63 -17.58
C SER A 196 21.45 24.55 -17.36
N VAL A 197 20.70 24.31 -16.31
CA VAL A 197 19.53 25.13 -15.95
C VAL A 197 19.77 25.82 -14.64
N GLN A 198 19.56 27.15 -14.64
CA GLN A 198 19.46 27.94 -13.42
C GLN A 198 18.13 28.66 -13.42
N MET A 199 17.36 28.49 -12.34
CA MET A 199 16.06 29.12 -12.18
C MET A 199 15.64 29.25 -10.72
N GLN A 200 14.74 30.17 -10.46
CA GLN A 200 14.00 30.26 -9.22
C GLN A 200 12.60 29.68 -9.41
N LEU A 201 12.10 29.04 -8.38
CA LEU A 201 10.72 28.57 -8.27
C LEU A 201 10.14 29.08 -6.95
N THR A 202 9.04 29.80 -7.02
CA THR A 202 8.32 30.26 -5.82
C THR A 202 7.38 29.19 -5.30
N ARG A 203 7.06 29.24 -3.98
CA ARG A 203 6.06 28.35 -3.38
C ARG A 203 4.68 28.50 -4.03
N ALA A 204 4.30 29.70 -4.45
CA ALA A 204 3.03 29.95 -5.13
C ALA A 204 2.96 29.20 -6.48
N GLU A 205 3.99 29.29 -7.31
CA GLU A 205 4.10 28.59 -8.58
C GLU A 205 4.11 27.05 -8.36
N PHE A 206 4.89 26.58 -7.38
CA PHE A 206 4.91 25.17 -7.00
C PHE A 206 3.53 24.69 -6.57
N ASN A 207 2.82 25.43 -5.73
CA ASN A 207 1.48 25.10 -5.28
C ASN A 207 0.49 24.99 -6.45
N GLU A 208 0.58 25.86 -7.46
CA GLU A 208 -0.24 25.77 -8.67
C GLU A 208 0.03 24.49 -9.45
N LEU A 209 1.31 24.12 -9.61
CA LEU A 209 1.73 22.90 -10.31
C LEU A 209 1.19 21.62 -9.64
N ILE A 210 1.27 21.53 -8.30
CA ILE A 210 0.97 20.29 -7.57
C ILE A 210 -0.48 20.21 -7.08
N ARG A 211 -1.24 21.31 -7.06
CA ARG A 211 -2.61 21.35 -6.54
C ARG A 211 -3.52 20.27 -7.16
N PRO A 212 -3.57 20.09 -8.50
CA PRO A 212 -4.44 19.04 -9.09
C PRO A 212 -4.09 17.63 -8.60
N ILE A 213 -2.79 17.38 -8.31
CA ILE A 213 -2.30 16.09 -7.81
C ILE A 213 -2.66 15.93 -6.34
N ALA A 214 -2.39 16.95 -5.52
CA ALA A 214 -2.71 16.92 -4.09
C ALA A 214 -4.23 16.76 -3.84
N GLU A 215 -5.07 17.40 -4.64
CA GLU A 215 -6.54 17.29 -4.53
C GLU A 215 -7.06 15.89 -4.90
N ARG A 216 -6.32 15.08 -5.65
CA ARG A 216 -6.69 13.67 -5.90
C ARG A 216 -6.81 12.87 -4.60
N THR A 217 -6.03 13.18 -3.57
CA THR A 217 -6.12 12.53 -2.25
C THR A 217 -7.51 12.62 -1.65
N LEU A 218 -8.25 13.71 -1.91
CA LEU A 218 -9.60 13.93 -1.40
C LEU A 218 -10.62 12.91 -1.94
N THR A 219 -10.35 12.30 -3.09
CA THR A 219 -11.22 11.23 -3.62
C THR A 219 -11.18 10.01 -2.72
N SER A 220 -9.99 9.57 -2.32
CA SER A 220 -9.83 8.46 -1.39
C SER A 220 -10.31 8.82 0.02
N CYS A 221 -10.12 10.08 0.47
CA CYS A 221 -10.67 10.55 1.75
C CYS A 221 -12.20 10.43 1.78
N LYS A 222 -12.89 10.88 0.73
CA LYS A 222 -14.34 10.76 0.61
C LYS A 222 -14.79 9.31 0.60
N GLN A 223 -14.03 8.43 -0.07
CA GLN A 223 -14.33 7.01 -0.14
C GLN A 223 -14.20 6.35 1.24
N ALA A 224 -13.09 6.58 1.96
CA ALA A 224 -12.88 6.01 3.29
C ALA A 224 -13.95 6.47 4.29
N LEU A 225 -14.30 7.75 4.28
CA LEU A 225 -15.35 8.28 5.15
C LEU A 225 -16.74 7.70 4.81
N ALA A 226 -17.03 7.53 3.52
CA ALA A 226 -18.29 6.90 3.10
C ALA A 226 -18.36 5.42 3.52
N ASP A 227 -17.25 4.68 3.41
CA ASP A 227 -17.16 3.28 3.83
C ASP A 227 -17.24 3.11 5.35
N ALA A 228 -16.81 4.13 6.11
CA ALA A 228 -16.98 4.19 7.57
C ALA A 228 -18.33 4.75 8.00
N GLU A 229 -19.20 5.17 7.07
CA GLU A 229 -20.50 5.86 7.32
C GLU A 229 -20.32 7.15 8.17
N MET A 230 -19.21 7.89 7.95
CA MET A 230 -18.84 9.09 8.72
C MET A 230 -18.67 10.32 7.82
N ALA A 231 -18.75 11.49 8.42
CA ALA A 231 -18.44 12.77 7.78
C ALA A 231 -17.08 13.33 8.28
N PRO A 232 -16.41 14.22 7.53
CA PRO A 232 -15.14 14.82 7.96
C PRO A 232 -15.18 15.44 9.37
N ARG A 233 -16.30 16.01 9.76
CA ARG A 233 -16.52 16.65 11.07
C ARG A 233 -16.65 15.67 12.25
N ASP A 234 -16.82 14.38 11.96
CA ASP A 234 -17.00 13.35 12.97
C ASP A 234 -15.62 12.81 13.47
N MET A 235 -14.53 13.30 12.88
CA MET A 235 -13.17 12.97 13.29
C MET A 235 -12.76 13.79 14.51
N ASP A 236 -12.28 13.14 15.55
CA ASP A 236 -11.68 13.79 16.74
C ASP A 236 -10.28 14.33 16.44
N GLY A 237 -9.62 13.79 15.41
CA GLY A 237 -8.33 14.27 14.94
C GLY A 237 -7.91 13.71 13.60
N VAL A 238 -6.96 14.40 12.95
CA VAL A 238 -6.33 13.98 11.70
C VAL A 238 -4.84 13.89 11.90
N VAL A 239 -4.30 12.69 11.77
CA VAL A 239 -2.86 12.40 11.91
C VAL A 239 -2.22 12.43 10.53
N LEU A 240 -1.16 13.22 10.38
CA LEU A 240 -0.38 13.27 9.14
C LEU A 240 0.83 12.36 9.21
N VAL A 241 0.98 11.52 8.20
CA VAL A 241 2.07 10.56 8.03
C VAL A 241 2.69 10.73 6.65
N GLY A 242 3.96 10.37 6.52
CA GLY A 242 4.70 10.43 5.27
C GLY A 242 5.32 11.81 4.99
N GLY A 243 6.50 11.80 4.37
CA GLY A 243 7.31 13.00 4.14
C GLY A 243 6.64 14.07 3.30
N SER A 244 5.74 13.66 2.38
CA SER A 244 5.02 14.59 1.49
C SER A 244 3.96 15.42 2.22
N THR A 245 3.54 15.03 3.42
CA THR A 245 2.66 15.84 4.29
C THR A 245 3.36 17.07 4.89
N ARG A 246 4.68 17.19 4.70
CA ARG A 246 5.44 18.40 5.06
C ARG A 246 5.18 19.57 4.11
N VAL A 247 4.68 19.30 2.90
CA VAL A 247 4.32 20.32 1.91
C VAL A 247 3.14 21.16 2.44
N PRO A 248 3.30 22.51 2.56
CA PRO A 248 2.29 23.38 3.16
C PRO A 248 0.90 23.25 2.50
N LEU A 249 0.87 23.19 1.15
CA LEU A 249 -0.39 23.02 0.41
C LEU A 249 -1.16 21.76 0.80
N VAL A 250 -0.45 20.65 1.06
CA VAL A 250 -1.10 19.38 1.49
C VAL A 250 -1.80 19.59 2.83
N ARG A 251 -1.13 20.26 3.78
CA ARG A 251 -1.71 20.59 5.09
C ARG A 251 -2.92 21.48 4.99
N GLU A 252 -2.87 22.51 4.12
CA GLU A 252 -4.01 23.39 3.84
C GLU A 252 -5.21 22.59 3.29
N ILE A 253 -4.99 21.74 2.32
CA ILE A 253 -6.03 20.90 1.70
C ILE A 253 -6.69 19.99 2.74
N VAL A 254 -5.88 19.35 3.59
CA VAL A 254 -6.37 18.49 4.67
C VAL A 254 -7.16 19.29 5.72
N GLU A 255 -6.62 20.44 6.17
CA GLU A 255 -7.30 21.32 7.13
C GLU A 255 -8.65 21.81 6.58
N GLN A 256 -8.69 22.21 5.31
CA GLN A 256 -9.94 22.65 4.66
C GLN A 256 -10.96 21.53 4.52
N PHE A 257 -10.52 20.32 4.19
CA PHE A 257 -11.39 19.17 3.98
C PHE A 257 -12.00 18.66 5.30
N PHE A 258 -11.21 18.53 6.36
CA PHE A 258 -11.67 18.04 7.66
C PHE A 258 -12.23 19.14 8.56
N GLY A 259 -12.00 20.43 8.23
CA GLY A 259 -12.45 21.56 9.03
C GLY A 259 -11.70 21.75 10.33
N GLN A 260 -10.54 21.09 10.50
CA GLN A 260 -9.70 21.15 11.69
C GLN A 260 -8.22 21.03 11.32
N LYS A 261 -7.34 21.59 12.16
CA LYS A 261 -5.90 21.47 11.97
C LYS A 261 -5.44 20.04 12.20
N PRO A 262 -4.63 19.50 11.28
CA PRO A 262 -4.02 18.20 11.50
C PRO A 262 -3.13 18.20 12.75
N LEU A 263 -3.09 17.05 13.42
CA LEU A 263 -2.21 16.81 14.56
C LEU A 263 -0.75 16.71 14.08
N SER A 264 0.16 17.36 14.80
CA SER A 264 1.57 17.48 14.43
C SER A 264 2.54 17.13 15.56
N ASN A 265 2.06 16.43 16.57
CA ASN A 265 2.82 16.12 17.79
C ASN A 265 3.92 15.09 17.55
N LEU A 266 3.75 14.23 16.53
CA LEU A 266 4.73 13.23 16.14
C LEU A 266 5.43 13.59 14.82
N ASP A 267 6.67 13.16 14.69
CA ASP A 267 7.44 13.31 13.47
C ASP A 267 6.89 12.33 12.40
N PRO A 268 6.34 12.82 11.27
CA PRO A 268 5.73 11.99 10.24
C PRO A 268 6.70 11.01 9.58
N ASP A 269 8.02 11.23 9.70
CA ASP A 269 9.04 10.33 9.17
C ASP A 269 9.37 9.17 10.13
N LYS A 270 8.95 9.25 11.40
CA LYS A 270 9.30 8.27 12.45
C LYS A 270 8.11 7.51 13.02
N VAL A 271 6.92 8.08 12.92
CA VAL A 271 5.73 7.58 13.63
C VAL A 271 5.40 6.13 13.26
N VAL A 272 5.53 5.76 11.98
CA VAL A 272 5.28 4.39 11.49
C VAL A 272 6.29 3.41 12.09
N ALA A 273 7.59 3.76 12.08
CA ALA A 273 8.64 2.91 12.65
C ALA A 273 8.48 2.73 14.17
N LEU A 274 8.05 3.78 14.89
CA LEU A 274 7.74 3.69 16.31
C LEU A 274 6.58 2.74 16.58
N GLY A 275 5.50 2.83 15.80
CA GLY A 275 4.36 1.92 15.90
C GLY A 275 4.72 0.47 15.58
N ALA A 276 5.55 0.25 14.55
CA ALA A 276 6.06 -1.07 14.23
C ALA A 276 6.91 -1.67 15.38
N ALA A 277 7.74 -0.85 16.03
CA ALA A 277 8.52 -1.27 17.19
C ALA A 277 7.62 -1.63 18.38
N LEU A 278 6.59 -0.82 18.66
CA LEU A 278 5.59 -1.12 19.69
C LEU A 278 4.85 -2.44 19.39
N GLN A 279 4.46 -2.67 18.13
CA GLN A 279 3.84 -3.94 17.74
C GLN A 279 4.79 -5.13 17.91
N ALA A 280 6.07 -4.96 17.61
CA ALA A 280 7.06 -6.02 17.83
C ALA A 280 7.21 -6.36 19.33
N ASP A 281 7.19 -5.35 20.19
CA ASP A 281 7.22 -5.52 21.65
C ASP A 281 5.96 -6.25 22.15
N ILE A 282 4.78 -5.87 21.68
CA ILE A 282 3.51 -6.55 21.99
C ILE A 282 3.57 -8.03 21.57
N LEU A 283 4.02 -8.34 20.34
CA LEU A 283 4.08 -9.72 19.84
C LEU A 283 5.08 -10.61 20.56
N THR A 284 6.13 -10.03 21.14
CA THR A 284 7.14 -10.78 21.89
C THR A 284 6.81 -10.90 23.38
N GLY A 285 5.77 -10.20 23.86
CA GLY A 285 5.36 -10.21 25.27
C GLY A 285 6.41 -9.60 26.20
N SER A 286 7.27 -8.72 25.68
CA SER A 286 8.38 -8.14 26.45
C SER A 286 7.93 -7.04 27.40
N SER A 287 6.76 -6.43 27.15
CA SER A 287 6.19 -5.37 27.99
C SER A 287 4.84 -5.75 28.58
N GLN A 288 4.44 -5.02 29.65
CA GLN A 288 3.10 -5.13 30.25
C GLN A 288 1.98 -4.57 29.35
N LEU A 289 2.34 -3.92 28.23
CA LEU A 289 1.38 -3.39 27.24
C LEU A 289 0.72 -4.50 26.41
N SER A 290 1.28 -5.72 26.41
CA SER A 290 0.81 -6.83 25.57
C SER A 290 -0.59 -7.35 25.92
N ASP A 291 -1.03 -7.20 27.16
CA ASP A 291 -2.26 -7.83 27.66
C ASP A 291 -3.52 -6.98 27.40
N ASP A 292 -3.36 -5.68 27.13
CA ASP A 292 -4.47 -4.73 27.06
C ASP A 292 -4.69 -4.12 25.66
N LEU A 293 -3.88 -4.49 24.63
CA LEU A 293 -3.94 -3.87 23.31
C LEU A 293 -4.41 -4.85 22.25
N LEU A 294 -5.47 -4.48 21.54
CA LEU A 294 -6.02 -5.21 20.40
C LEU A 294 -5.98 -4.35 19.13
N LEU A 295 -5.30 -4.83 18.09
CA LEU A 295 -5.32 -4.23 16.77
C LEU A 295 -6.27 -5.01 15.85
N MET A 296 -7.24 -4.32 15.27
CA MET A 296 -8.18 -4.87 14.31
C MET A 296 -8.06 -4.09 12.99
N ASP A 297 -7.54 -4.74 11.98
CA ASP A 297 -7.39 -4.16 10.64
C ASP A 297 -8.46 -4.68 9.67
N VAL A 298 -8.53 -4.16 8.44
CA VAL A 298 -9.56 -4.49 7.46
C VAL A 298 -8.98 -4.84 6.09
N VAL A 299 -9.76 -5.55 5.30
CA VAL A 299 -9.46 -5.83 3.89
C VAL A 299 -9.62 -4.54 3.07
N PRO A 300 -8.59 -4.09 2.32
CA PRO A 300 -8.66 -2.82 1.58
C PRO A 300 -9.52 -2.89 0.31
N LEU A 301 -9.61 -4.05 -0.31
CA LEU A 301 -10.34 -4.30 -1.55
C LEU A 301 -11.10 -5.61 -1.46
N SER A 302 -12.31 -5.65 -2.03
CA SER A 302 -13.13 -6.87 -2.08
C SER A 302 -12.42 -8.01 -2.82
N LEU A 303 -12.64 -9.23 -2.34
CA LEU A 303 -12.07 -10.47 -2.87
C LEU A 303 -13.20 -11.37 -3.38
N GLY A 304 -13.01 -11.97 -4.54
CA GLY A 304 -14.03 -12.79 -5.16
C GLY A 304 -13.51 -13.70 -6.26
N VAL A 305 -14.44 -14.39 -6.90
CA VAL A 305 -14.18 -15.29 -8.03
C VAL A 305 -14.92 -14.84 -9.27
N GLU A 306 -14.33 -15.13 -10.44
CA GLU A 306 -15.02 -14.98 -11.71
C GLU A 306 -16.10 -16.04 -11.85
N THR A 307 -17.30 -15.60 -12.20
CA THR A 307 -18.45 -16.48 -12.47
C THR A 307 -18.87 -16.37 -13.94
N MET A 308 -19.95 -17.05 -14.28
CA MET A 308 -20.50 -17.09 -15.64
C MET A 308 -20.76 -15.68 -16.19
N GLY A 309 -20.32 -15.42 -17.43
CA GLY A 309 -20.45 -14.11 -18.06
C GLY A 309 -19.33 -13.12 -17.73
N GLY A 310 -18.28 -13.56 -17.00
CA GLY A 310 -17.15 -12.69 -16.63
C GLY A 310 -17.48 -11.71 -15.51
N VAL A 311 -18.51 -12.01 -14.71
CA VAL A 311 -18.92 -11.21 -13.54
C VAL A 311 -18.20 -11.72 -12.30
N VAL A 312 -17.91 -10.83 -11.35
CA VAL A 312 -17.26 -11.18 -10.09
C VAL A 312 -18.30 -11.44 -9.00
N GLU A 313 -18.26 -12.63 -8.41
CA GLU A 313 -18.95 -12.92 -7.15
C GLU A 313 -18.01 -12.62 -6.00
N ARG A 314 -18.35 -11.66 -5.12
CA ARG A 314 -17.54 -11.24 -3.98
C ARG A 314 -17.85 -12.12 -2.77
N LEU A 315 -16.80 -12.72 -2.18
CA LEU A 315 -16.88 -13.51 -0.97
C LEU A 315 -16.50 -12.72 0.28
N ILE A 316 -15.49 -11.84 0.16
CA ILE A 316 -15.06 -10.94 1.24
C ILE A 316 -15.15 -9.53 0.71
N TRP A 317 -15.88 -8.68 1.41
CA TRP A 317 -16.06 -7.28 1.04
C TRP A 317 -14.92 -6.42 1.61
N ARG A 318 -14.57 -5.33 0.94
CA ARG A 318 -13.69 -4.32 1.50
C ARG A 318 -14.23 -3.83 2.85
N SER A 319 -13.35 -3.35 3.71
CA SER A 319 -13.63 -2.97 5.10
C SER A 319 -14.12 -4.13 5.99
N SER A 320 -14.06 -5.39 5.54
CA SER A 320 -14.25 -6.55 6.42
C SER A 320 -13.06 -6.67 7.38
N PRO A 321 -13.30 -6.79 8.72
CA PRO A 321 -12.23 -6.98 9.70
C PRO A 321 -11.43 -8.26 9.43
N ILE A 322 -10.12 -8.22 9.64
CA ILE A 322 -9.23 -9.37 9.54
C ILE A 322 -8.72 -9.81 10.93
N PRO A 323 -8.47 -11.13 11.14
CA PRO A 323 -8.59 -12.21 10.16
C PRO A 323 -10.05 -12.57 9.84
N VAL A 324 -10.32 -13.00 8.59
CA VAL A 324 -11.67 -13.35 8.13
C VAL A 324 -11.65 -14.57 7.23
N THR A 325 -12.70 -15.41 7.34
CA THR A 325 -12.94 -16.54 6.46
C THR A 325 -14.36 -16.48 5.91
N ALA A 326 -14.50 -16.59 4.60
CA ALA A 326 -15.77 -16.68 3.91
C ALA A 326 -15.78 -17.85 2.93
N SER A 327 -16.94 -18.44 2.73
CA SER A 327 -17.10 -19.59 1.82
C SER A 327 -18.39 -19.46 1.03
N GLU A 328 -18.34 -19.82 -0.26
CA GLU A 328 -19.50 -19.90 -1.14
C GLU A 328 -19.47 -21.22 -1.90
N THR A 329 -20.66 -21.73 -2.27
CA THR A 329 -20.79 -23.01 -2.97
C THR A 329 -21.23 -22.78 -4.41
N PHE A 330 -20.35 -23.15 -5.32
CA PHE A 330 -20.56 -23.09 -6.76
C PHE A 330 -20.93 -24.47 -7.33
N THR A 331 -21.36 -24.48 -8.60
CA THR A 331 -21.74 -25.67 -9.30
C THR A 331 -21.21 -25.73 -10.73
N THR A 332 -21.36 -26.85 -11.41
CA THR A 332 -20.95 -27.01 -12.82
C THR A 332 -21.98 -26.41 -13.78
N GLN A 333 -21.52 -26.00 -14.96
CA GLN A 333 -22.33 -25.37 -16.00
C GLN A 333 -22.87 -26.36 -17.05
N VAL A 334 -22.14 -27.46 -17.26
CA VAL A 334 -22.49 -28.48 -18.27
C VAL A 334 -22.49 -29.87 -17.66
N ASP A 335 -23.27 -30.78 -18.25
CA ASP A 335 -23.32 -32.18 -17.85
C ASP A 335 -21.94 -32.81 -18.03
N GLY A 336 -21.54 -33.65 -17.09
CA GLY A 336 -20.27 -34.38 -17.14
C GLY A 336 -19.02 -33.51 -16.98
N GLN A 337 -19.15 -32.27 -16.52
CA GLN A 337 -18.00 -31.40 -16.29
C GLN A 337 -17.15 -31.95 -15.14
N ASN A 338 -15.91 -32.36 -15.46
CA ASN A 338 -15.00 -33.02 -14.51
C ASN A 338 -13.96 -32.10 -13.87
N ALA A 339 -13.98 -30.81 -14.21
CA ALA A 339 -13.11 -29.80 -13.63
C ALA A 339 -13.77 -28.42 -13.63
N VAL A 340 -13.37 -27.55 -12.67
CA VAL A 340 -13.74 -26.14 -12.60
C VAL A 340 -12.46 -25.30 -12.56
N ASP A 341 -12.39 -24.30 -13.43
CA ASP A 341 -11.35 -23.28 -13.38
C ASP A 341 -11.80 -22.17 -12.43
N LEU A 342 -10.98 -21.89 -11.43
CA LEU A 342 -11.20 -20.84 -10.45
C LEU A 342 -10.26 -19.68 -10.74
N HIS A 343 -10.85 -18.50 -10.96
CA HIS A 343 -10.11 -17.25 -11.16
C HIS A 343 -10.38 -16.34 -9.99
N VAL A 344 -9.35 -16.15 -9.16
CA VAL A 344 -9.39 -15.33 -7.95
C VAL A 344 -9.07 -13.88 -8.32
N LEU A 345 -9.91 -12.97 -7.85
CA LEU A 345 -9.89 -11.57 -8.21
C LEU A 345 -9.94 -10.66 -6.98
N GLN A 346 -9.33 -9.49 -7.09
CA GLN A 346 -9.38 -8.43 -6.09
C GLN A 346 -9.79 -7.11 -6.75
N GLY A 347 -10.77 -6.40 -6.17
CA GLY A 347 -11.22 -5.10 -6.63
C GLY A 347 -12.73 -4.88 -6.55
N GLU A 348 -13.14 -3.66 -6.96
CA GLU A 348 -14.52 -3.18 -6.79
C GLU A 348 -15.34 -3.18 -8.09
N ARG A 349 -14.76 -3.61 -9.22
CA ARG A 349 -15.46 -3.62 -10.50
C ARG A 349 -16.34 -4.87 -10.63
N GLU A 350 -17.42 -4.77 -11.40
CA GLU A 350 -18.35 -5.87 -11.64
C GLU A 350 -17.77 -6.94 -12.57
N LEU A 351 -16.96 -6.51 -13.56
CA LEU A 351 -16.39 -7.41 -14.55
C LEU A 351 -14.99 -7.89 -14.13
N ALA A 352 -14.73 -9.18 -14.30
CA ALA A 352 -13.46 -9.82 -13.96
C ALA A 352 -12.25 -9.15 -14.64
N LYS A 353 -12.39 -8.74 -15.90
CA LYS A 353 -11.33 -8.08 -16.69
C LYS A 353 -10.89 -6.73 -16.13
N ASP A 354 -11.73 -6.08 -15.33
CA ASP A 354 -11.51 -4.74 -14.79
C ASP A 354 -11.00 -4.80 -13.33
N ASN A 355 -10.80 -6.01 -12.80
CA ASN A 355 -10.25 -6.27 -11.48
C ASN A 355 -8.85 -6.87 -11.56
N ARG A 356 -8.12 -6.84 -10.45
CA ARG A 356 -6.82 -7.48 -10.31
C ARG A 356 -6.96 -8.99 -10.30
N SER A 357 -6.31 -9.69 -11.22
CA SER A 357 -6.16 -11.14 -11.17
C SER A 357 -5.08 -11.50 -10.15
N LEU A 358 -5.44 -12.28 -9.12
CA LEU A 358 -4.52 -12.77 -8.11
C LEU A 358 -4.00 -14.16 -8.44
N ALA A 359 -4.91 -15.08 -8.79
CA ALA A 359 -4.56 -16.46 -9.10
C ALA A 359 -5.55 -17.11 -10.06
N ARG A 360 -5.09 -18.13 -10.77
CA ARG A 360 -5.93 -19.09 -11.50
C ARG A 360 -5.48 -20.49 -11.18
N PHE A 361 -6.40 -21.32 -10.73
CA PHE A 361 -6.13 -22.71 -10.47
C PHE A 361 -7.35 -23.59 -10.85
N LYS A 362 -7.12 -24.90 -10.98
CA LYS A 362 -8.13 -25.82 -11.49
C LYS A 362 -8.40 -26.93 -10.47
N LEU A 363 -9.66 -27.03 -10.02
CA LEU A 363 -10.14 -28.19 -9.29
C LEU A 363 -10.53 -29.27 -10.29
N LYS A 364 -9.89 -30.44 -10.23
CA LYS A 364 -10.16 -31.62 -11.07
C LYS A 364 -10.85 -32.72 -10.24
N GLY A 365 -11.41 -33.70 -10.91
CA GLY A 365 -12.02 -34.85 -10.25
C GLY A 365 -13.44 -34.60 -9.72
N ILE A 366 -14.15 -33.68 -10.36
CA ILE A 366 -15.59 -33.47 -10.13
C ILE A 366 -16.33 -34.69 -10.66
N PRO A 367 -17.31 -35.23 -9.92
CA PRO A 367 -18.05 -36.42 -10.35
C PRO A 367 -18.87 -36.16 -11.61
N ASP A 368 -18.99 -37.19 -12.45
CA ASP A 368 -19.81 -37.14 -13.66
C ASP A 368 -21.29 -37.10 -13.28
N MET A 369 -21.83 -35.90 -13.27
CA MET A 369 -23.21 -35.59 -12.88
C MET A 369 -23.82 -34.56 -13.83
N PRO A 370 -25.16 -34.43 -13.89
CA PRO A 370 -25.82 -33.33 -14.56
C PRO A 370 -25.37 -31.97 -14.03
N ALA A 371 -25.38 -30.98 -14.92
CA ALA A 371 -25.08 -29.60 -14.59
C ALA A 371 -25.92 -29.11 -13.38
N GLY A 372 -25.32 -28.32 -12.51
CA GLY A 372 -26.01 -27.80 -11.33
C GLY A 372 -26.07 -28.76 -10.13
N LEU A 373 -25.67 -30.02 -10.26
CA LEU A 373 -25.66 -30.98 -9.12
C LEU A 373 -24.35 -30.99 -8.33
N PRO A 374 -23.14 -31.02 -8.94
CA PRO A 374 -21.91 -30.98 -8.17
C PRO A 374 -21.84 -29.72 -7.28
N ARG A 375 -21.22 -29.87 -6.11
CA ARG A 375 -21.08 -28.79 -5.12
C ARG A 375 -19.60 -28.54 -4.86
N VAL A 376 -19.12 -27.39 -5.36
CA VAL A 376 -17.74 -26.93 -5.17
C VAL A 376 -17.77 -25.82 -4.13
N LYS A 377 -17.34 -26.12 -2.91
CA LYS A 377 -17.17 -25.12 -1.85
C LYS A 377 -15.84 -24.41 -2.07
N VAL A 378 -15.88 -23.11 -2.32
CA VAL A 378 -14.71 -22.24 -2.38
C VAL A 378 -14.60 -21.47 -1.08
N THR A 379 -13.44 -21.50 -0.45
CA THR A 379 -13.17 -20.85 0.83
C THR A 379 -12.03 -19.86 0.66
N PHE A 380 -12.26 -18.63 1.09
CA PHE A 380 -11.29 -17.55 1.19
C PHE A 380 -10.96 -17.33 2.65
N THR A 381 -9.68 -17.28 2.98
CA THR A 381 -9.19 -16.93 4.32
C THR A 381 -8.16 -15.82 4.18
N VAL A 382 -8.39 -14.68 4.84
CA VAL A 382 -7.42 -13.60 4.98
C VAL A 382 -6.87 -13.64 6.39
N ASP A 383 -5.57 -13.79 6.53
CA ASP A 383 -4.90 -13.85 7.82
C ASP A 383 -4.73 -12.45 8.46
N ALA A 384 -4.13 -12.40 9.64
CA ALA A 384 -3.89 -11.15 10.35
C ALA A 384 -2.85 -10.24 9.67
N ASP A 385 -2.09 -10.74 8.69
CA ASP A 385 -1.15 -9.96 7.86
C ASP A 385 -1.83 -9.44 6.58
N GLY A 386 -3.12 -9.76 6.37
CA GLY A 386 -3.87 -9.40 5.17
C GLY A 386 -3.53 -10.27 3.96
N ILE A 387 -2.96 -11.46 4.17
CA ILE A 387 -2.59 -12.40 3.11
C ILE A 387 -3.73 -13.39 2.87
N LEU A 388 -4.08 -13.54 1.60
CA LEU A 388 -5.17 -14.39 1.14
C LEU A 388 -4.70 -15.83 0.91
N SER A 389 -5.47 -16.79 1.40
CA SER A 389 -5.42 -18.20 1.01
C SER A 389 -6.77 -18.59 0.43
N VAL A 390 -6.77 -19.31 -0.69
CA VAL A 390 -7.98 -19.75 -1.36
C VAL A 390 -7.94 -21.24 -1.59
N SER A 391 -8.99 -21.93 -1.14
CA SER A 391 -9.13 -23.36 -1.38
C SER A 391 -10.49 -23.71 -1.99
N ALA A 392 -10.53 -24.79 -2.74
CA ALA A 392 -11.75 -25.33 -3.34
C ALA A 392 -11.87 -26.81 -3.04
N THR A 393 -13.06 -27.24 -2.62
CA THR A 393 -13.35 -28.64 -2.30
C THR A 393 -14.67 -29.09 -2.92
N GLU A 394 -14.64 -30.15 -3.71
CA GLU A 394 -15.86 -30.81 -4.17
C GLU A 394 -16.45 -31.68 -3.04
N GLN A 395 -17.73 -31.45 -2.73
CA GLN A 395 -18.33 -32.00 -1.49
C GLN A 395 -18.56 -33.49 -1.48
N TYR A 396 -18.74 -34.13 -2.63
CA TYR A 396 -18.96 -35.60 -2.74
C TYR A 396 -17.63 -36.36 -2.75
N THR A 397 -16.75 -36.03 -3.67
CA THR A 397 -15.46 -36.73 -3.87
C THR A 397 -14.40 -36.30 -2.86
N LYS A 398 -14.61 -35.16 -2.17
CA LYS A 398 -13.63 -34.54 -1.27
C LYS A 398 -12.33 -34.13 -1.99
N THR A 399 -12.37 -34.05 -3.31
CA THR A 399 -11.25 -33.55 -4.08
C THR A 399 -10.98 -32.09 -3.72
N HIS A 400 -9.72 -31.72 -3.56
CA HIS A 400 -9.27 -30.44 -3.06
C HIS A 400 -8.25 -29.80 -4.01
N ALA A 401 -8.26 -28.48 -4.08
CA ALA A 401 -7.24 -27.64 -4.73
C ALA A 401 -7.06 -26.36 -3.92
N GLU A 402 -5.82 -25.87 -3.87
CA GLU A 402 -5.41 -24.69 -3.14
C GLU A 402 -4.42 -23.87 -3.97
#